data_36064749614de0d3d7387adbba06ccb8
#
_entry.id   36064749614de0d3d7387adbba06ccb8
#
_cell.length_a   1.000
_cell.length_b   1.000
_cell.length_c   1.000
_cell.angle_alpha   90.00
_cell.angle_beta   90.00
_cell.angle_gamma   90.00
#
_symmetry.space_group_name_H-M   'P 1'
#
loop_
_entity.id
_entity.type
_entity.pdbx_description
1 polymer ?
#
loop_
_entity_poly.entity_id
_entity_poly.type
_entity_poly.pdbx_seq_one_letter_code
_entity_poly.pdbx_strand_id
1 'polypeptide(L)'
;PRRTHTAVSKSSKPSDTPIVIDLHASELLDSVAGLSPADILNYQIDRFTEVMQANLRRPGTKIVFIHGKGEGVLRQAIMKELTHRFKGHQVQDASFREYGYGATQVTIAGQPAERRNKGPHRK
;
A
#
# COMPACT_ATOMS: atom_id res chain seq x y z
N PRO A 1 2.14 19.57 -26.06
CA PRO A 1 2.35 19.35 -25.90
C PRO A 1 2.50 18.74 -25.55
N ARG A 2 2.35 18.80 -25.40
CA ARG A 2 2.55 18.39 -25.10
C ARG A 2 2.75 18.02 -24.40
N ARG A 3 2.60 17.91 -24.23
CA ARG A 3 2.80 17.54 -23.68
C ARG A 3 3.15 17.34 -22.94
N THR A 4 2.96 17.41 -22.83
CA THR A 4 3.34 17.26 -22.16
C THR A 4 3.73 16.96 -21.52
N HIS A 5 3.53 16.96 -21.41
CA HIS A 5 3.97 16.79 -20.81
C HIS A 5 4.30 16.68 -20.00
N THR A 6 4.08 16.80 -19.78
CA THR A 6 4.50 16.89 -19.20
C THR A 6 4.66 16.60 -18.40
N ALA A 7 4.40 16.60 -18.02
CA ALA A 7 4.62 16.49 -17.32
C ALA A 7 5.05 16.00 -16.80
N VAL A 8 5.13 15.78 -16.64
CA VAL A 8 5.66 15.47 -16.21
C VAL A 8 6.38 15.51 -15.56
N SER A 9 6.78 15.77 -15.64
CA SER A 9 7.71 15.97 -14.88
C SER A 9 7.48 16.20 -13.55
N LYS A 10 6.76 16.75 -13.23
CA LYS A 10 6.45 16.81 -12.02
C LYS A 10 6.41 15.58 -11.44
N SER A 11 6.38 14.69 -12.08
CA SER A 11 6.28 13.39 -11.58
C SER A 11 7.53 12.93 -10.90
N SER A 12 8.59 13.62 -10.97
CA SER A 12 9.80 13.19 -10.31
C SER A 12 9.69 13.30 -8.82
N LYS A 13 8.74 14.04 -8.29
CA LYS A 13 8.58 14.04 -6.87
C LYS A 13 7.20 13.59 -6.50
N PRO A 14 7.07 13.00 -5.30
CA PRO A 14 5.80 12.46 -4.90
C PRO A 14 4.77 13.56 -4.75
N SER A 15 3.55 13.19 -5.05
CA SER A 15 2.43 14.08 -4.83
C SER A 15 2.10 14.10 -3.35
N ASP A 16 1.61 15.23 -2.86
CA ASP A 16 1.08 15.27 -1.51
C ASP A 16 -0.24 14.54 -1.41
N THR A 17 -0.89 14.31 -2.54
CA THR A 17 -2.17 13.59 -2.54
C THR A 17 -1.91 12.09 -2.49
N PRO A 18 -2.41 11.40 -1.48
CA PRO A 18 -2.15 9.97 -1.40
C PRO A 18 -2.95 9.19 -2.44
N ILE A 19 -2.42 8.02 -2.76
CA ILE A 19 -3.15 7.04 -3.54
C ILE A 19 -4.09 6.36 -2.56
N VAL A 20 -5.38 6.32 -2.86
CA VAL A 20 -6.35 5.71 -1.96
C VAL A 20 -6.84 4.40 -2.56
N ILE A 21 -6.67 3.33 -1.82
CA ILE A 21 -7.04 1.98 -2.25
C ILE A 21 -8.07 1.44 -1.27
N ASP A 22 -9.27 1.22 -1.74
CA ASP A 22 -10.32 0.66 -0.91
C ASP A 22 -10.25 -0.86 -1.01
N LEU A 23 -9.98 -1.51 0.10
CA LEU A 23 -9.84 -2.97 0.14
C LEU A 23 -11.10 -3.69 0.58
N HIS A 24 -12.23 -2.99 0.71
CA HIS A 24 -13.47 -3.68 1.01
C HIS A 24 -13.80 -4.68 -0.08
N ALA A 25 -14.32 -5.83 0.32
CA ALA A 25 -14.63 -6.89 -0.64
C ALA A 25 -15.54 -6.39 -1.76
N SER A 26 -16.48 -5.53 -1.43
CA SER A 26 -17.43 -5.00 -2.42
C SER A 26 -16.74 -4.16 -3.48
N GLU A 27 -15.57 -3.62 -3.19
CA GLU A 27 -14.83 -2.82 -4.16
C GLU A 27 -13.92 -3.68 -5.04
N LEU A 28 -13.57 -4.86 -4.57
CA LEU A 28 -12.62 -5.71 -5.27
C LEU A 28 -13.30 -6.84 -6.05
N LEU A 29 -14.48 -7.26 -5.62
CA LEU A 29 -15.13 -8.44 -6.15
C LEU A 29 -16.55 -8.11 -6.56
N ASP A 30 -16.97 -8.65 -7.69
CA ASP A 30 -18.35 -8.47 -8.13
C ASP A 30 -19.33 -9.20 -7.23
N SER A 31 -18.89 -10.31 -6.65
CA SER A 31 -19.74 -11.10 -5.78
C SER A 31 -18.86 -11.88 -4.82
N VAL A 32 -19.34 -12.07 -3.60
CA VAL A 32 -18.65 -12.90 -2.63
C VAL A 32 -19.35 -14.25 -2.45
N ALA A 33 -20.35 -14.52 -3.29
CA ALA A 33 -21.07 -15.79 -3.20
C ALA A 33 -20.10 -16.96 -3.39
N GLY A 34 -20.19 -17.94 -2.51
CA GLY A 34 -19.33 -19.10 -2.59
C GLY A 34 -17.94 -18.93 -2.03
N LEU A 35 -17.61 -17.75 -1.52
CA LEU A 35 -16.28 -17.49 -0.97
C LEU A 35 -16.31 -17.55 0.55
N SER A 36 -15.28 -18.18 1.12
CA SER A 36 -15.13 -18.18 2.57
C SER A 36 -14.50 -16.84 3.01
N PRO A 37 -14.56 -16.52 4.30
CA PRO A 37 -13.84 -15.33 4.78
C PRO A 37 -12.35 -15.37 4.47
N ALA A 38 -11.74 -16.56 4.50
CA ALA A 38 -10.33 -16.68 4.16
C ALA A 38 -10.08 -16.38 2.69
N ASP A 39 -10.98 -16.82 1.81
CA ASP A 39 -10.85 -16.52 0.39
C ASP A 39 -10.91 -15.01 0.16
N ILE A 40 -11.87 -14.36 0.81
CA ILE A 40 -12.05 -12.92 0.67
C ILE A 40 -10.80 -12.19 1.17
N LEU A 41 -10.27 -12.61 2.32
CA LEU A 41 -9.08 -11.99 2.88
C LEU A 41 -7.90 -12.13 1.91
N ASN A 42 -7.77 -13.29 1.26
CA ASN A 42 -6.69 -13.49 0.30
C ASN A 42 -6.79 -12.52 -0.87
N TYR A 43 -7.98 -12.27 -1.39
CA TYR A 43 -8.15 -11.28 -2.46
C TYR A 43 -7.74 -9.89 -1.98
N GLN A 44 -8.12 -9.54 -0.75
CA GLN A 44 -7.80 -8.23 -0.21
C GLN A 44 -6.29 -8.07 -0.01
N ILE A 45 -5.62 -9.09 0.49
CA ILE A 45 -4.17 -9.04 0.69
C ILE A 45 -3.44 -9.05 -0.65
N ASP A 46 -3.95 -9.78 -1.65
CA ASP A 46 -3.36 -9.77 -2.97
C ASP A 46 -3.40 -8.36 -3.57
N ARG A 47 -4.51 -7.65 -3.39
CA ARG A 47 -4.60 -6.28 -3.89
C ARG A 47 -3.62 -5.37 -3.17
N PHE A 48 -3.52 -5.51 -1.85
CA PHE A 48 -2.56 -4.75 -1.06
C PHE A 48 -1.14 -5.01 -1.58
N THR A 49 -0.79 -6.27 -1.77
CA THR A 49 0.55 -6.65 -2.25
C THR A 49 0.83 -6.07 -3.62
N GLU A 50 -0.13 -6.15 -4.51
CA GLU A 50 0.00 -5.62 -5.86
C GLU A 50 0.30 -4.13 -5.84
N VAL A 51 -0.44 -3.38 -5.02
CA VAL A 51 -0.26 -1.93 -4.94
C VAL A 51 1.09 -1.60 -4.31
N MET A 52 1.49 -2.32 -3.26
CA MET A 52 2.79 -2.09 -2.65
C MET A 52 3.91 -2.32 -3.66
N GLN A 53 3.87 -3.45 -4.38
CA GLN A 53 4.91 -3.76 -5.34
C GLN A 53 4.98 -2.73 -6.46
N ALA A 54 3.85 -2.21 -6.87
CA ALA A 54 3.81 -1.23 -7.93
C ALA A 54 4.45 0.11 -7.53
N ASN A 55 4.58 0.36 -6.24
CA ASN A 55 5.05 1.66 -5.76
C ASN A 55 6.38 1.62 -5.01
N LEU A 56 7.00 0.45 -4.88
CA LEU A 56 8.22 0.35 -4.07
C LEU A 56 9.38 1.21 -4.57
N ARG A 57 9.39 1.51 -5.86
CA ARG A 57 10.47 2.31 -6.43
C ARG A 57 10.18 3.79 -6.44
N ARG A 58 9.16 4.21 -5.72
CA ARG A 58 8.74 5.61 -5.71
C ARG A 58 8.74 6.13 -4.28
N PRO A 59 9.91 6.35 -3.70
CA PRO A 59 10.00 6.80 -2.30
C PRO A 59 9.22 8.09 -2.10
N GLY A 60 8.59 8.20 -0.95
CA GLY A 60 7.76 9.35 -0.64
C GLY A 60 6.30 9.22 -1.03
N THR A 61 5.98 8.20 -1.83
CA THR A 61 4.60 7.97 -2.22
C THR A 61 3.79 7.57 -0.98
N LYS A 62 2.63 8.16 -0.83
CA LYS A 62 1.72 7.84 0.28
C LYS A 62 0.56 7.05 -0.25
N ILE A 63 0.24 5.96 0.40
CA ILE A 63 -0.86 5.09 -0.01
C ILE A 63 -1.76 4.89 1.19
N VAL A 64 -3.05 5.16 1.03
CA VAL A 64 -4.03 4.93 2.09
C VAL A 64 -4.79 3.67 1.73
N PHE A 65 -4.70 2.67 2.59
CA PHE A 65 -5.46 1.43 2.41
C PHE A 65 -6.66 1.46 3.33
N ILE A 66 -7.85 1.45 2.75
CA ILE A 66 -9.09 1.43 3.53
C ILE A 66 -9.46 -0.02 3.76
N HIS A 67 -9.34 -0.46 5.00
CA HIS A 67 -9.61 -1.86 5.36
C HIS A 67 -10.88 -2.03 6.17
N GLY A 68 -11.47 -0.92 6.58
CA GLY A 68 -12.68 -0.99 7.39
C GLY A 68 -12.37 -1.23 8.85
N LYS A 69 -13.35 -0.99 9.70
CA LYS A 69 -13.16 -1.19 11.13
C LYS A 69 -13.32 -2.65 11.51
N GLY A 70 -14.46 -3.21 11.21
CA GLY A 70 -14.73 -4.60 11.44
C GLY A 70 -14.10 -5.18 12.69
N GLU A 71 -13.64 -6.40 12.61
CA GLU A 71 -12.96 -7.07 13.71
C GLU A 71 -11.46 -6.92 13.62
N GLY A 72 -10.97 -6.17 12.64
CA GLY A 72 -9.55 -5.91 12.53
C GLY A 72 -8.75 -7.01 11.84
N VAL A 73 -9.40 -8.00 11.29
CA VAL A 73 -8.68 -9.11 10.66
C VAL A 73 -7.84 -8.63 9.49
N LEU A 74 -8.43 -7.84 8.60
CA LEU A 74 -7.69 -7.34 7.45
C LEU A 74 -6.59 -6.37 7.88
N ARG A 75 -6.89 -5.51 8.84
CA ARG A 75 -5.88 -4.57 9.32
C ARG A 75 -4.68 -5.33 9.90
N GLN A 76 -4.93 -6.36 10.68
CA GLN A 76 -3.86 -7.15 11.27
C GLN A 76 -3.06 -7.87 10.20
N ALA A 77 -3.73 -8.38 9.18
CA ALA A 77 -3.04 -9.06 8.08
C ALA A 77 -2.13 -8.09 7.33
N ILE A 78 -2.61 -6.86 7.09
CA ILE A 78 -1.81 -5.83 6.44
C ILE A 78 -0.59 -5.47 7.30
N MET A 79 -0.80 -5.29 8.60
CA MET A 79 0.30 -4.94 9.49
C MET A 79 1.35 -6.03 9.52
N LYS A 80 0.93 -7.28 9.44
CA LYS A 80 1.87 -8.40 9.39
C LYS A 80 2.70 -8.34 8.12
N GLU A 81 2.08 -8.04 6.98
CA GLU A 81 2.82 -7.90 5.73
C GLU A 81 3.81 -6.74 5.81
N LEU A 82 3.41 -5.64 6.42
CA LEU A 82 4.27 -4.47 6.54
C LEU A 82 5.41 -4.69 7.54
N THR A 83 5.25 -5.64 8.44
CA THR A 83 6.30 -5.98 9.39
C THR A 83 7.31 -6.96 8.80
N HIS A 84 6.85 -7.83 7.92
CA HIS A 84 7.69 -8.92 7.42
C HIS A 84 8.09 -8.79 5.97
N ARG A 85 7.13 -8.67 5.07
CA ARG A 85 7.44 -8.68 3.65
C ARG A 85 7.77 -7.30 3.10
N PHE A 86 7.12 -6.28 3.60
CA PHE A 86 7.32 -4.92 3.14
C PHE A 86 7.84 -4.06 4.29
N LYS A 87 8.98 -4.43 4.83
CA LYS A 87 9.55 -3.74 5.99
C LYS A 87 10.14 -2.39 5.64
N GLY A 88 10.25 -1.55 6.64
CA GLY A 88 11.01 -0.31 6.50
C GLY A 88 10.23 0.90 6.04
N HIS A 89 8.97 0.74 5.68
CA HIS A 89 8.16 1.87 5.29
C HIS A 89 7.53 2.52 6.50
N GLN A 90 7.17 3.79 6.38
CA GLN A 90 6.51 4.48 7.46
C GLN A 90 5.02 4.13 7.44
N VAL A 91 4.49 3.72 8.56
CA VAL A 91 3.10 3.26 8.66
C VAL A 91 2.42 4.04 9.78
N GLN A 92 1.26 4.58 9.50
CA GLN A 92 0.49 5.31 10.49
C GLN A 92 -0.99 5.21 10.18
N ASP A 93 -1.84 5.52 11.15
CA ASP A 93 -3.26 5.59 10.88
C ASP A 93 -3.51 6.74 9.91
N ALA A 94 -4.41 6.52 8.97
CA ALA A 94 -4.78 7.58 8.04
C ALA A 94 -5.68 8.58 8.76
N SER A 95 -5.80 9.76 8.18
CA SER A 95 -6.61 10.82 8.79
C SER A 95 -8.04 10.36 9.03
N PHE A 96 -8.48 10.39 10.27
CA PHE A 96 -9.85 10.06 10.60
C PHE A 96 -10.83 11.00 9.91
N ARG A 97 -10.46 12.28 9.82
CA ARG A 97 -11.34 13.24 9.18
C ARG A 97 -11.65 12.89 7.75
N GLU A 98 -10.64 12.36 7.05
CA GLU A 98 -10.83 12.06 5.64
C GLU A 98 -11.33 10.66 5.38
N TYR A 99 -10.89 9.68 6.18
CA TYR A 99 -11.12 8.28 5.84
C TYR A 99 -11.83 7.49 6.93
N GLY A 100 -12.10 8.12 8.06
CA GLY A 100 -12.69 7.39 9.17
C GLY A 100 -11.65 6.54 9.88
N TYR A 101 -12.11 5.63 10.71
CA TYR A 101 -11.20 4.82 11.53
C TYR A 101 -10.59 3.63 10.83
N GLY A 102 -11.12 3.22 9.74
CA GLY A 102 -10.69 1.98 9.11
C GLY A 102 -9.69 2.13 7.99
N ALA A 103 -8.66 2.95 8.17
CA ALA A 103 -7.68 3.16 7.10
C ALA A 103 -6.28 3.35 7.68
N THR A 104 -5.28 2.86 6.93
CA THR A 104 -3.87 2.94 7.31
C THR A 104 -3.10 3.58 6.17
N GLN A 105 -2.22 4.50 6.49
CA GLN A 105 -1.38 5.15 5.49
C GLN A 105 0.04 4.60 5.53
N VAL A 106 0.55 4.24 4.37
CA VAL A 106 1.93 3.79 4.21
C VAL A 106 2.66 4.82 3.36
N THR A 107 3.82 5.26 3.84
CA THR A 107 4.69 6.14 3.06
C THR A 107 5.89 5.31 2.63
N ILE A 108 6.09 5.21 1.32
CA ILE A 108 7.15 4.37 0.78
C ILE A 108 8.50 4.97 1.10
N ALA A 109 9.37 4.17 1.70
CA ALA A 109 10.73 4.61 2.01
C ALA A 109 11.67 4.18 0.90
N GLY A 110 12.78 4.85 0.78
CA GLY A 110 13.81 4.43 -0.14
C GLY A 110 14.33 3.04 0.22
N GLN A 111 14.83 2.33 -0.76
CA GLN A 111 15.31 0.98 -0.55
C GLN A 111 16.81 0.99 -0.40
N PRO A 112 17.28 1.10 0.81
CA PRO A 112 18.70 1.20 0.97
C PRO A 112 19.36 -0.08 0.64
N ALA A 113 18.79 -1.02 0.88
CA ALA A 113 19.44 -2.13 0.73
C ALA A 113 19.79 -2.58 -0.31
N GLU A 114 19.27 -2.33 -0.90
CA GLU A 114 19.69 -2.84 -1.78
C GLU A 114 20.92 -2.57 -1.82
N ARG A 115 21.23 -1.97 -1.42
CA ARG A 115 22.36 -1.59 -1.51
C ARG A 115 23.28 -2.28 -0.96
N ARG A 116 23.22 -2.81 -0.92
CA ARG A 116 23.96 -3.21 -0.42
C ARG A 116 24.26 -4.15 -0.38
N ASN A 117 23.98 -4.24 -0.70
CA ASN A 117 24.53 -4.84 -0.67
C ASN A 117 25.19 -5.33 -0.52
N LYS A 118 25.27 -5.39 -0.40
CA LYS A 118 25.91 -5.59 -0.29
C LYS A 118 26.62 -6.04 -0.18
N GLY A 119 26.57 -6.08 -0.03
CA GLY A 119 27.30 -6.30 0.10
C GLY A 119 27.87 -6.85 0.30
N PRO A 120 28.19 -7.00 0.39
CA PRO A 120 28.89 -7.37 0.64
C PRO A 120 29.30 -7.99 0.71
N HIS A 121 29.01 -8.20 0.70
CA HIS A 121 29.51 -8.59 0.65
C HIS A 121 30.07 -8.99 0.82
N ARG A 122 30.13 -9.07 0.89
CA ARG A 122 30.72 -9.32 0.98
C ARG A 122 31.34 -9.59 1.13
N LYS A 123 31.32 -9.73 1.32
CA LYS A 123 31.83 -9.78 1.30
C LYS A 123 32.10 -10.09 1.07
#